data_f9a2f797330bbcbea2eb5480d420b57c
#
_entry.id   f9a2f797330bbcbea2eb5480d420b57c
#
_cell.length_a   1.000
_cell.length_b   1.000
_cell.length_c   1.000
_cell.angle_alpha   90.00
_cell.angle_beta   90.00
_cell.angle_gamma   90.00
#
_symmetry.space_group_name_H-M   'P 1'
#
loop_
_entity.id
_entity.type
_entity.pdbx_description
1 polymer ?
#
loop_
_entity_poly.entity_id
_entity_poly.type
_entity_poly.pdbx_seq_one_letter_code
_entity_poly.pdbx_strand_id
1 'polypeptide(L)'
;LCSIILTLATYKFDGHEDETIYYLNELNKELNRQFYKDGTNFEGSSHYSAFVTEALIIFKLSLDELQPDSPLLELIQKKVSSNRNLLNLLMINGELSQIGDNDSGRLFYFYHDEDNPLKMNWLINLIDHFYSFENKNTTEIPNLKNDAVDLTAYSRVDHPLIKIFKNDFNLYSYPDFGIYIWRNDEGSEYFSIRCGQIGQNSVGGHSHYDQLSIECFAANKWIARDPGTGTYTDDIKTRNEFRSMKFHWGPNADIEFPKESEFDCFKLNYMEDGKVLSLDKNNFLGSAIFNGNKIYRKIVIENGNILISDFSNDTNLKPYENWGELNEGVKFKFSKGYKRIN
;
A
#
# COMPACT_ATOMS: atom_id res chain seq x y z
N LEU A 1 19.84 -6.92 -11.47
CA LEU A 1 19.86 -8.35 -11.83
C LEU A 1 19.19 -8.57 -13.19
N CYS A 2 17.93 -8.18 -13.38
CA CYS A 2 17.18 -8.40 -14.63
C CYS A 2 17.98 -7.92 -15.87
N SER A 3 18.48 -6.68 -15.83
CA SER A 3 19.27 -6.12 -16.96
C SER A 3 20.55 -6.91 -17.25
N ILE A 4 21.24 -7.37 -16.22
CA ILE A 4 22.46 -8.20 -16.37
C ILE A 4 22.12 -9.52 -17.06
N ILE A 5 21.07 -10.22 -16.56
CA ILE A 5 20.64 -11.50 -17.12
C ILE A 5 20.23 -11.33 -18.59
N LEU A 6 19.46 -10.29 -18.92
CA LEU A 6 19.05 -10.04 -20.30
C LEU A 6 20.24 -9.72 -21.20
N THR A 7 21.23 -8.99 -20.70
CA THR A 7 22.45 -8.68 -21.44
C THR A 7 23.24 -9.96 -21.75
N LEU A 8 23.47 -10.80 -20.74
CA LEU A 8 24.16 -12.09 -20.91
C LEU A 8 23.42 -13.03 -21.88
N ALA A 9 22.09 -13.11 -21.74
CA ALA A 9 21.26 -13.94 -22.61
C ALA A 9 21.22 -13.43 -24.06
N THR A 10 21.19 -12.11 -24.27
CA THR A 10 21.12 -11.51 -25.61
C THR A 10 22.44 -11.63 -26.37
N TYR A 11 23.55 -11.31 -25.74
CA TYR A 11 24.85 -11.25 -26.43
C TYR A 11 25.58 -12.59 -26.45
N LYS A 12 25.12 -13.59 -25.66
CA LYS A 12 25.66 -14.96 -25.64
C LYS A 12 27.20 -14.99 -25.63
N PHE A 13 27.80 -14.24 -24.72
CA PHE A 13 29.26 -14.22 -24.56
C PHE A 13 29.77 -15.63 -24.23
N ASP A 14 30.78 -16.10 -24.99
CA ASP A 14 31.41 -17.40 -24.74
C ASP A 14 32.04 -17.43 -23.33
N GLY A 15 31.78 -18.51 -22.58
CA GLY A 15 32.35 -18.70 -21.25
C GLY A 15 31.64 -17.96 -20.11
N HIS A 16 30.43 -17.41 -20.34
CA HIS A 16 29.61 -16.73 -19.32
C HIS A 16 28.39 -17.53 -18.85
N GLU A 17 28.36 -18.83 -19.09
CA GLU A 17 27.28 -19.70 -18.63
C GLU A 17 27.18 -19.71 -17.08
N ASP A 18 28.32 -19.77 -16.40
CA ASP A 18 28.38 -19.79 -14.94
C ASP A 18 27.88 -18.48 -14.32
N GLU A 19 28.24 -17.32 -14.90
CA GLU A 19 27.72 -16.01 -14.50
C GLU A 19 26.20 -15.92 -14.73
N THR A 20 25.71 -16.43 -15.84
CA THR A 20 24.27 -16.44 -16.13
C THR A 20 23.53 -17.26 -15.08
N ILE A 21 23.99 -18.47 -14.77
CA ILE A 21 23.41 -19.30 -13.71
C ILE A 21 23.48 -18.61 -12.36
N TYR A 22 24.60 -17.97 -12.03
CA TYR A 22 24.76 -17.23 -10.80
C TYR A 22 23.71 -16.13 -10.66
N TYR A 23 23.52 -15.25 -11.67
CA TYR A 23 22.57 -14.16 -11.61
C TYR A 23 21.11 -14.63 -11.64
N LEU A 24 20.78 -15.73 -12.32
CA LEU A 24 19.47 -16.37 -12.26
C LEU A 24 19.16 -16.85 -10.83
N ASN A 25 20.13 -17.46 -10.17
CA ASN A 25 19.98 -17.89 -8.77
C ASN A 25 19.84 -16.70 -7.81
N GLU A 26 20.60 -15.64 -8.00
CA GLU A 26 20.46 -14.40 -7.19
C GLU A 26 19.11 -13.74 -7.41
N LEU A 27 18.60 -13.68 -8.64
CA LEU A 27 17.27 -13.15 -8.92
C LEU A 27 16.18 -13.99 -8.24
N ASN A 28 16.31 -15.32 -8.27
CA ASN A 28 15.38 -16.20 -7.57
C ASN A 28 15.34 -15.91 -6.06
N LYS A 29 16.50 -15.72 -5.42
CA LYS A 29 16.59 -15.34 -4.01
C LYS A 29 15.92 -13.97 -3.75
N GLU A 30 16.20 -12.98 -4.61
CA GLU A 30 15.64 -11.63 -4.46
C GLU A 30 14.13 -11.62 -4.65
N LEU A 31 13.58 -12.33 -5.63
CA LEU A 31 12.13 -12.45 -5.82
C LEU A 31 11.43 -13.08 -4.60
N ASN A 32 12.07 -14.06 -3.96
CA ASN A 32 11.53 -14.66 -2.75
C ASN A 32 11.71 -13.78 -1.50
N ARG A 33 12.70 -12.90 -1.47
CA ARG A 33 12.93 -11.93 -0.39
C ARG A 33 12.02 -10.71 -0.49
N GLN A 34 11.82 -10.20 -1.72
CA GLN A 34 11.09 -8.94 -1.96
C GLN A 34 9.58 -9.12 -2.09
N PHE A 35 9.08 -10.34 -2.17
CA PHE A 35 7.66 -10.62 -2.19
C PHE A 35 7.27 -11.49 -1.01
N TYR A 36 6.34 -11.00 -0.23
CA TYR A 36 5.80 -11.68 0.92
C TYR A 36 4.95 -12.91 0.55
N LYS A 37 4.45 -13.64 1.56
CA LYS A 37 3.64 -14.85 1.36
C LYS A 37 2.28 -14.54 0.78
N ASP A 38 1.69 -13.40 1.13
CA ASP A 38 0.43 -12.92 0.56
C ASP A 38 0.59 -12.39 -0.88
N GLY A 39 1.80 -12.45 -1.42
CA GLY A 39 2.14 -12.08 -2.81
C GLY A 39 2.44 -10.60 -3.01
N THR A 40 2.42 -9.80 -1.95
CA THR A 40 2.70 -8.37 -2.03
C THR A 40 4.18 -8.06 -2.01
N ASN A 41 4.56 -6.90 -2.56
CA ASN A 41 5.94 -6.44 -2.57
C ASN A 41 6.32 -5.80 -1.22
N PHE A 42 7.55 -6.04 -0.76
CA PHE A 42 8.06 -5.62 0.55
C PHE A 42 8.32 -4.12 0.71
N GLU A 43 8.26 -3.34 -0.36
CA GLU A 43 8.57 -1.91 -0.37
C GLU A 43 7.60 -1.08 0.51
N GLY A 44 6.38 -1.59 0.78
CA GLY A 44 5.39 -0.89 1.58
C GLY A 44 4.71 0.28 0.85
N SER A 45 4.82 0.34 -0.48
CA SER A 45 4.20 1.33 -1.35
C SER A 45 3.44 0.69 -2.49
N SER A 46 2.25 1.22 -2.80
CA SER A 46 1.44 0.76 -3.92
C SER A 46 2.07 1.09 -5.28
N HIS A 47 2.68 2.27 -5.42
CA HIS A 47 3.32 2.71 -6.67
C HIS A 47 4.64 1.99 -6.93
N TYR A 48 5.47 1.74 -5.90
CA TYR A 48 6.65 0.90 -6.07
C TYR A 48 6.28 -0.55 -6.37
N SER A 49 5.20 -1.08 -5.79
CA SER A 49 4.67 -2.39 -6.18
C SER A 49 4.26 -2.44 -7.65
N ALA A 50 3.62 -1.39 -8.17
CA ALA A 50 3.28 -1.27 -9.58
C ALA A 50 4.54 -1.18 -10.46
N PHE A 51 5.52 -0.36 -10.10
CA PHE A 51 6.79 -0.19 -10.82
C PHE A 51 7.59 -1.51 -10.92
N VAL A 52 7.70 -2.25 -9.82
CA VAL A 52 8.35 -3.56 -9.82
C VAL A 52 7.59 -4.56 -10.69
N THR A 53 6.24 -4.49 -10.69
CA THR A 53 5.42 -5.35 -11.57
C THR A 53 5.68 -5.04 -13.04
N GLU A 54 5.78 -3.77 -13.44
CA GLU A 54 6.18 -3.38 -14.81
C GLU A 54 7.54 -3.99 -15.18
N ALA A 55 8.54 -3.86 -14.29
CA ALA A 55 9.87 -4.42 -14.51
C ALA A 55 9.85 -5.94 -14.70
N LEU A 56 9.07 -6.65 -13.89
CA LEU A 56 8.95 -8.09 -13.98
C LEU A 56 8.24 -8.55 -15.27
N ILE A 57 7.24 -7.79 -15.75
CA ILE A 57 6.57 -8.09 -17.02
C ILE A 57 7.58 -7.98 -18.17
N ILE A 58 8.31 -6.87 -18.26
CA ILE A 58 9.33 -6.66 -19.31
C ILE A 58 10.36 -7.78 -19.26
N PHE A 59 10.87 -8.06 -18.07
CA PHE A 59 11.87 -9.08 -17.88
C PHE A 59 11.36 -10.47 -18.31
N LYS A 60 10.15 -10.85 -17.88
CA LYS A 60 9.56 -12.14 -18.24
C LYS A 60 9.37 -12.29 -19.74
N LEU A 61 8.80 -11.28 -20.41
CA LEU A 61 8.58 -11.32 -21.86
C LEU A 61 9.91 -11.50 -22.63
N SER A 62 10.96 -10.79 -22.20
CA SER A 62 12.27 -10.92 -22.80
C SER A 62 12.95 -12.25 -22.48
N LEU A 63 12.80 -12.75 -21.27
CA LEU A 63 13.37 -14.04 -20.86
C LEU A 63 12.66 -15.21 -21.54
N ASP A 64 11.35 -15.13 -21.74
CA ASP A 64 10.55 -16.14 -22.43
C ASP A 64 11.02 -16.32 -23.89
N GLU A 65 11.37 -15.22 -24.56
CA GLU A 65 11.94 -15.24 -25.92
C GLU A 65 13.36 -15.81 -25.97
N LEU A 66 14.19 -15.45 -24.97
CA LEU A 66 15.61 -15.80 -24.95
C LEU A 66 15.89 -17.18 -24.31
N GLN A 67 15.14 -17.55 -23.30
CA GLN A 67 15.28 -18.76 -22.49
C GLN A 67 13.91 -19.32 -22.08
N PRO A 68 13.13 -19.89 -23.01
CA PRO A 68 11.75 -20.34 -22.77
C PRO A 68 11.63 -21.42 -21.69
N ASP A 69 12.69 -22.18 -21.44
CA ASP A 69 12.71 -23.25 -20.42
C ASP A 69 13.19 -22.75 -19.04
N SER A 70 13.34 -21.44 -18.84
CA SER A 70 13.83 -20.91 -17.57
C SER A 70 12.83 -21.13 -16.43
N PRO A 71 13.25 -21.74 -15.30
CA PRO A 71 12.37 -21.99 -14.16
C PRO A 71 11.88 -20.69 -13.49
N LEU A 72 12.50 -19.53 -13.79
CA LEU A 72 12.08 -18.25 -13.27
C LEU A 72 10.80 -17.73 -13.91
N LEU A 73 10.45 -18.19 -15.13
CA LEU A 73 9.23 -17.71 -15.82
C LEU A 73 7.96 -17.96 -15.01
N GLU A 74 7.83 -19.17 -14.45
CA GLU A 74 6.69 -19.52 -13.59
C GLU A 74 6.69 -18.73 -12.28
N LEU A 75 7.86 -18.57 -11.64
CA LEU A 75 7.98 -17.79 -10.40
C LEU A 75 7.59 -16.34 -10.62
N ILE A 76 8.10 -15.71 -11.68
CA ILE A 76 7.77 -14.32 -12.01
C ILE A 76 6.27 -14.18 -12.28
N GLN A 77 5.69 -15.08 -13.08
CA GLN A 77 4.26 -15.08 -13.35
C GLN A 77 3.44 -15.14 -12.05
N LYS A 78 3.83 -16.02 -11.12
CA LYS A 78 3.17 -16.12 -9.80
C LYS A 78 3.26 -14.82 -9.02
N LYS A 79 4.45 -14.17 -8.97
CA LYS A 79 4.63 -12.89 -8.26
C LYS A 79 3.82 -11.76 -8.90
N VAL A 80 3.84 -11.64 -10.22
CA VAL A 80 3.04 -10.66 -10.97
C VAL A 80 1.55 -10.87 -10.72
N SER A 81 1.07 -12.13 -10.77
CA SER A 81 -0.34 -12.47 -10.54
C SER A 81 -0.81 -12.08 -9.14
N SER A 82 -0.02 -12.44 -8.12
CA SER A 82 -0.38 -12.13 -6.74
C SER A 82 -0.41 -10.63 -6.48
N ASN A 83 0.59 -9.89 -6.98
CA ASN A 83 0.65 -8.44 -6.82
C ASN A 83 -0.46 -7.73 -7.62
N ARG A 84 -0.80 -8.23 -8.82
CA ARG A 84 -1.94 -7.76 -9.62
C ARG A 84 -3.23 -7.75 -8.82
N ASN A 85 -3.48 -8.76 -7.99
CA ASN A 85 -4.71 -8.84 -7.20
C ASN A 85 -4.80 -7.68 -6.20
N LEU A 86 -3.72 -7.37 -5.48
CA LEU A 86 -3.69 -6.20 -4.60
C LEU A 86 -3.86 -4.90 -5.40
N LEU A 87 -3.07 -4.70 -6.47
CA LEU A 87 -3.14 -3.49 -7.30
C LEU A 87 -4.56 -3.26 -7.86
N ASN A 88 -5.24 -4.33 -8.30
CA ASN A 88 -6.61 -4.23 -8.78
C ASN A 88 -7.61 -3.81 -7.68
N LEU A 89 -7.42 -4.28 -6.44
CA LEU A 89 -8.25 -3.86 -5.32
C LEU A 89 -8.02 -2.41 -4.91
N LEU A 90 -6.78 -1.92 -5.09
CA LEU A 90 -6.39 -0.53 -4.85
C LEU A 90 -6.74 0.41 -6.03
N MET A 91 -7.23 -0.13 -7.15
CA MET A 91 -7.63 0.67 -8.31
C MET A 91 -9.03 1.24 -8.10
N ILE A 92 -9.12 2.53 -7.80
CA ILE A 92 -10.36 3.23 -7.50
C ILE A 92 -10.66 4.22 -8.62
N ASN A 93 -11.73 3.99 -9.35
CA ASN A 93 -12.11 4.82 -10.51
C ASN A 93 -10.97 4.99 -11.54
N GLY A 94 -10.16 3.92 -11.73
CA GLY A 94 -9.02 3.91 -12.66
C GLY A 94 -7.74 4.53 -12.11
N GLU A 95 -7.76 5.11 -10.91
CA GLU A 95 -6.61 5.65 -10.20
C GLU A 95 -6.11 4.65 -9.15
N LEU A 96 -4.79 4.47 -9.08
CA LEU A 96 -4.17 3.67 -8.02
C LEU A 96 -4.12 4.47 -6.71
N SER A 97 -4.65 3.90 -5.63
CA SER A 97 -4.52 4.45 -4.28
C SER A 97 -3.05 4.59 -3.87
N GLN A 98 -2.71 5.72 -3.23
CA GLN A 98 -1.34 6.11 -2.93
C GLN A 98 -0.93 5.70 -1.51
N ILE A 99 -0.66 4.42 -1.28
CA ILE A 99 -0.09 3.97 -0.02
C ILE A 99 1.43 4.14 -0.10
N GLY A 100 2.01 4.91 0.83
CA GLY A 100 3.44 5.20 0.85
C GLY A 100 3.88 6.09 -0.33
N ASP A 101 5.13 5.97 -0.70
CA ASP A 101 5.76 6.82 -1.70
C ASP A 101 5.27 6.60 -3.13
N ASN A 102 5.23 7.69 -3.88
CA ASN A 102 4.98 7.72 -5.32
C ASN A 102 5.94 8.72 -5.99
N ASP A 103 7.00 8.22 -6.61
CA ASP A 103 7.97 9.01 -7.38
C ASP A 103 7.53 9.26 -8.82
N SER A 104 6.36 8.77 -9.21
CA SER A 104 5.83 8.79 -10.58
C SER A 104 6.66 7.98 -11.59
N GLY A 105 7.55 7.09 -11.12
CA GLY A 105 8.36 6.20 -11.94
C GLY A 105 7.49 5.27 -12.78
N ARG A 106 7.87 5.11 -14.07
CA ARG A 106 7.22 4.25 -15.06
C ARG A 106 8.26 3.67 -16.00
N LEU A 107 8.04 2.44 -16.42
CA LEU A 107 8.81 1.81 -17.49
C LEU A 107 8.05 1.84 -18.82
N PHE A 108 6.73 1.73 -18.77
CA PHE A 108 5.87 1.81 -19.95
C PHE A 108 5.31 3.22 -20.13
N TYR A 109 5.99 4.05 -20.92
CA TYR A 109 5.54 5.42 -21.22
C TYR A 109 4.40 5.51 -22.26
N PHE A 110 4.12 4.45 -23.01
CA PHE A 110 3.09 4.44 -24.07
C PHE A 110 1.66 4.64 -23.56
N TYR A 111 1.43 4.37 -22.29
CA TYR A 111 0.10 4.45 -21.65
C TYR A 111 0.07 5.55 -20.57
N HIS A 112 1.08 6.40 -20.55
CA HIS A 112 1.21 7.44 -19.53
C HIS A 112 0.20 8.56 -19.77
N ASP A 113 -0.66 8.81 -18.79
CA ASP A 113 -1.48 10.02 -18.71
C ASP A 113 -0.66 11.09 -17.99
N GLU A 114 -0.12 12.05 -18.75
CA GLU A 114 0.72 13.12 -18.19
C GLU A 114 -0.08 14.02 -17.24
N ASP A 115 -1.37 14.17 -17.45
CA ASP A 115 -2.24 15.00 -16.60
C ASP A 115 -2.60 14.27 -15.30
N ASN A 116 -2.68 12.94 -15.36
CA ASN A 116 -3.03 12.13 -14.19
C ASN A 116 -2.20 10.84 -14.09
N PRO A 117 -1.01 10.90 -13.50
CA PRO A 117 -0.12 9.74 -13.36
C PRO A 117 -0.66 8.64 -12.43
N LEU A 118 -1.75 8.91 -11.69
CA LEU A 118 -2.42 7.91 -10.86
C LEU A 118 -3.29 6.94 -11.68
N LYS A 119 -3.67 7.32 -12.91
CA LYS A 119 -4.43 6.43 -13.80
C LYS A 119 -3.56 5.28 -14.28
N MET A 120 -3.77 4.12 -13.66
CA MET A 120 -2.96 2.92 -13.85
C MET A 120 -3.77 1.67 -14.22
N ASN A 121 -5.04 1.80 -14.55
CA ASN A 121 -5.86 0.67 -15.02
C ASN A 121 -5.27 -0.03 -16.26
N TRP A 122 -4.48 0.68 -17.06
CA TRP A 122 -3.73 0.10 -18.17
C TRP A 122 -2.76 -1.01 -17.73
N LEU A 123 -2.17 -0.90 -16.52
CA LEU A 123 -1.27 -1.93 -15.99
C LEU A 123 -2.03 -3.23 -15.72
N ILE A 124 -3.21 -3.16 -15.13
CA ILE A 124 -4.06 -4.33 -14.90
C ILE A 124 -4.44 -4.96 -16.23
N ASN A 125 -4.87 -4.16 -17.21
CA ASN A 125 -5.22 -4.65 -18.55
C ASN A 125 -4.01 -5.29 -19.26
N LEU A 126 -2.82 -4.73 -19.11
CA LEU A 126 -1.58 -5.27 -19.67
C LEU A 126 -1.26 -6.64 -19.05
N ILE A 127 -1.35 -6.75 -17.73
CA ILE A 127 -1.14 -8.02 -17.04
C ILE A 127 -2.15 -9.07 -17.52
N ASP A 128 -3.42 -8.71 -17.58
CA ASP A 128 -4.52 -9.60 -18.00
C ASP A 128 -4.40 -10.03 -19.47
N HIS A 129 -3.79 -9.20 -20.31
CA HIS A 129 -3.52 -9.53 -21.71
C HIS A 129 -2.43 -10.63 -21.88
N PHE A 130 -1.36 -10.52 -21.09
CA PHE A 130 -0.24 -11.47 -21.19
C PHE A 130 -0.41 -12.74 -20.35
N TYR A 131 -1.27 -12.68 -19.33
CA TYR A 131 -1.45 -13.77 -18.39
C TYR A 131 -2.94 -14.09 -18.23
N SER A 132 -3.32 -15.34 -18.52
CA SER A 132 -4.66 -15.84 -18.19
C SER A 132 -4.74 -16.10 -16.70
N PHE A 133 -5.51 -15.30 -15.95
CA PHE A 133 -5.70 -15.50 -14.52
C PHE A 133 -7.06 -16.09 -14.20
N GLU A 134 -7.06 -17.11 -13.35
CA GLU A 134 -8.26 -17.39 -12.56
C GLU A 134 -8.34 -16.30 -11.49
N ASN A 135 -9.41 -15.53 -11.47
CA ASN A 135 -9.70 -14.53 -10.43
C ASN A 135 -9.90 -15.25 -9.08
N LYS A 136 -8.83 -15.58 -8.40
CA LYS A 136 -8.86 -16.02 -7.01
C LYS A 136 -8.73 -14.78 -6.12
N ASN A 137 -9.77 -13.99 -6.04
CA ASN A 137 -9.89 -12.87 -5.08
C ASN A 137 -10.19 -13.36 -3.66
N THR A 138 -9.81 -14.60 -3.31
CA THR A 138 -10.00 -15.12 -1.95
C THR A 138 -8.69 -15.01 -1.20
N THR A 139 -8.46 -13.87 -0.57
CA THR A 139 -7.53 -13.83 0.55
C THR A 139 -8.28 -14.46 1.74
N GLU A 140 -7.78 -15.59 2.22
CA GLU A 140 -8.26 -16.15 3.49
C GLU A 140 -8.13 -15.06 4.55
N ILE A 141 -9.23 -14.74 5.23
CA ILE A 141 -9.18 -13.88 6.42
C ILE A 141 -8.29 -14.63 7.41
N PRO A 142 -7.13 -14.10 7.80
CA PRO A 142 -6.29 -14.78 8.76
C PRO A 142 -7.13 -15.09 10.00
N ASN A 143 -7.06 -16.33 10.49
CA ASN A 143 -7.66 -16.68 11.76
C ASN A 143 -6.82 -16.02 12.87
N LEU A 144 -6.94 -14.69 12.98
CA LEU A 144 -6.25 -13.91 13.99
C LEU A 144 -6.79 -14.37 15.35
N LYS A 145 -5.89 -14.88 16.19
CA LYS A 145 -6.23 -15.09 17.60
C LYS A 145 -6.71 -13.74 18.11
N ASN A 146 -7.98 -13.67 18.53
CA ASN A 146 -8.52 -12.49 19.18
C ASN A 146 -7.71 -12.24 20.45
N ASP A 147 -6.70 -11.38 20.38
CA ASP A 147 -6.04 -10.83 21.55
C ASP A 147 -7.06 -9.89 22.21
N ALA A 148 -7.79 -10.39 23.19
CA ALA A 148 -8.78 -9.60 23.91
C ALA A 148 -8.06 -8.46 24.64
N VAL A 149 -8.26 -7.23 24.19
CA VAL A 149 -7.81 -6.01 24.87
C VAL A 149 -9.02 -5.39 25.54
N ASP A 150 -8.93 -5.17 26.85
CA ASP A 150 -9.94 -4.41 27.58
C ASP A 150 -9.74 -2.89 27.29
N LEU A 151 -10.52 -2.39 26.35
CA LEU A 151 -10.49 -0.97 25.97
C LEU A 151 -11.25 -0.05 26.94
N THR A 152 -11.96 -0.59 27.94
CA THR A 152 -12.75 0.23 28.89
C THR A 152 -11.86 1.08 29.79
N ALA A 153 -10.59 0.69 29.96
CA ALA A 153 -9.62 1.43 30.75
C ALA A 153 -8.93 2.58 29.98
N TYR A 154 -9.22 2.74 28.68
CA TYR A 154 -8.59 3.75 27.84
C TYR A 154 -9.49 4.93 27.59
N SER A 155 -8.90 6.11 27.44
CA SER A 155 -9.60 7.30 26.94
C SER A 155 -10.05 7.03 25.51
N ARG A 156 -11.32 7.31 25.22
CA ARG A 156 -11.97 7.03 23.94
C ARG A 156 -12.37 8.29 23.21
N VAL A 157 -12.16 8.31 21.91
CA VAL A 157 -12.68 9.34 21.01
C VAL A 157 -13.41 8.67 19.86
N ASP A 158 -14.66 9.10 19.61
CA ASP A 158 -15.45 8.66 18.46
C ASP A 158 -15.38 9.69 17.36
N HIS A 159 -15.25 9.22 16.12
CA HIS A 159 -15.23 10.06 14.93
C HIS A 159 -16.63 10.15 14.29
N PRO A 160 -16.89 11.15 13.43
CA PRO A 160 -18.13 11.23 12.67
C PRO A 160 -18.39 9.97 11.86
N LEU A 161 -19.64 9.59 11.78
CA LEU A 161 -20.08 8.40 11.04
C LEU A 161 -19.84 8.58 9.54
N ILE A 162 -19.31 7.54 8.88
CA ILE A 162 -19.16 7.49 7.43
C ILE A 162 -20.20 6.52 6.83
N LYS A 163 -21.01 7.00 5.89
CA LYS A 163 -21.99 6.17 5.17
C LYS A 163 -21.41 5.77 3.83
N ILE A 164 -21.14 4.47 3.64
CA ILE A 164 -20.50 3.98 2.43
C ILE A 164 -21.32 2.90 1.74
N PHE A 165 -21.48 1.75 2.41
CA PHE A 165 -21.97 0.55 1.76
C PHE A 165 -23.50 0.57 1.68
N LYS A 166 -24.00 0.59 0.43
CA LYS A 166 -25.42 0.42 0.14
C LYS A 166 -25.77 -1.02 -0.18
N ASN A 167 -24.76 -1.79 -0.62
CA ASN A 167 -24.86 -3.18 -1.05
C ASN A 167 -23.93 -4.06 -0.22
N ASP A 168 -23.95 -5.36 -0.49
CA ASP A 168 -22.97 -6.29 0.06
C ASP A 168 -21.56 -5.91 -0.34
N PHE A 169 -20.62 -6.18 0.57
CA PHE A 169 -19.21 -5.94 0.39
C PHE A 169 -18.39 -7.16 0.80
N ASN A 170 -17.17 -7.25 0.30
CA ASN A 170 -16.20 -8.27 0.65
C ASN A 170 -15.04 -7.64 1.42
N LEU A 171 -14.46 -8.42 2.34
CA LEU A 171 -13.22 -8.07 3.03
C LEU A 171 -12.06 -8.81 2.36
N TYR A 172 -11.03 -8.06 2.00
CA TYR A 172 -9.75 -8.55 1.48
C TYR A 172 -8.64 -8.19 2.45
N SER A 173 -7.77 -9.17 2.75
CA SER A 173 -6.73 -9.04 3.76
C SER A 173 -5.37 -9.31 3.16
N TYR A 174 -4.44 -8.36 3.31
CA TYR A 174 -3.03 -8.47 2.94
C TYR A 174 -2.17 -8.13 4.16
N PRO A 175 -2.04 -9.08 5.10
CA PRO A 175 -1.42 -8.82 6.40
C PRO A 175 0.07 -8.53 6.32
N ASP A 176 0.78 -9.11 5.34
CA ASP A 176 2.21 -8.86 5.15
C ASP A 176 2.46 -7.45 4.58
N PHE A 177 1.59 -6.97 3.67
CA PHE A 177 1.61 -5.57 3.23
C PHE A 177 1.03 -4.64 4.29
N GLY A 178 0.16 -5.16 5.16
CA GLY A 178 -0.51 -4.42 6.24
C GLY A 178 -1.67 -3.57 5.74
N ILE A 179 -2.49 -4.06 4.81
CA ILE A 179 -3.70 -3.39 4.37
C ILE A 179 -4.91 -4.33 4.40
N TYR A 180 -6.05 -3.78 4.82
CA TYR A 180 -7.34 -4.46 4.89
C TYR A 180 -8.35 -3.62 4.13
N ILE A 181 -9.06 -4.24 3.18
CA ILE A 181 -9.89 -3.55 2.20
C ILE A 181 -11.30 -4.12 2.25
N TRP A 182 -12.29 -3.27 2.44
CA TRP A 182 -13.70 -3.57 2.24
C TRP A 182 -14.14 -2.93 0.92
N ARG A 183 -14.71 -3.72 0.04
CA ARG A 183 -15.09 -3.26 -1.30
C ARG A 183 -16.31 -4.03 -1.78
N ASN A 184 -17.27 -3.35 -2.44
CA ASN A 184 -18.36 -4.00 -3.14
C ASN A 184 -17.87 -4.60 -4.48
N ASP A 185 -18.61 -5.54 -5.03
CA ASP A 185 -18.22 -6.24 -6.27
C ASP A 185 -18.11 -5.30 -7.47
N GLU A 186 -18.91 -4.24 -7.51
CA GLU A 186 -18.90 -3.21 -8.55
C GLU A 186 -17.69 -2.27 -8.46
N GLY A 187 -17.00 -2.26 -7.31
CA GLY A 187 -15.85 -1.38 -7.05
C GLY A 187 -16.21 0.10 -6.88
N SER A 188 -17.49 0.43 -6.76
CA SER A 188 -18.00 1.79 -6.57
C SER A 188 -17.95 2.27 -5.11
N GLU A 189 -17.77 1.35 -4.18
CA GLU A 189 -17.67 1.58 -2.74
C GLU A 189 -16.42 0.89 -2.21
N TYR A 190 -15.55 1.67 -1.57
CA TYR A 190 -14.25 1.23 -1.08
C TYR A 190 -13.95 1.86 0.27
N PHE A 191 -13.45 1.05 1.16
CA PHE A 191 -12.89 1.45 2.44
C PHE A 191 -11.65 0.61 2.72
N SER A 192 -10.60 1.22 3.22
CA SER A 192 -9.41 0.50 3.65
C SER A 192 -8.83 1.06 4.93
N ILE A 193 -8.03 0.24 5.60
CA ILE A 193 -7.20 0.64 6.73
C ILE A 193 -5.79 0.08 6.58
N ARG A 194 -4.79 0.91 6.85
CA ARG A 194 -3.38 0.56 6.92
C ARG A 194 -3.03 0.10 8.34
N CYS A 195 -2.58 -1.15 8.51
CA CYS A 195 -2.11 -1.65 9.80
C CYS A 195 -1.24 -2.89 9.60
N GLY A 196 0.06 -2.77 9.80
CA GLY A 196 1.01 -3.88 9.62
C GLY A 196 2.44 -3.40 9.48
N GLN A 197 3.24 -4.13 8.72
CA GLN A 197 4.64 -3.79 8.51
C GLN A 197 4.81 -2.43 7.85
N ILE A 198 5.85 -1.68 8.27
CA ILE A 198 6.21 -0.39 7.65
C ILE A 198 7.04 -0.57 6.37
N GLY A 199 7.14 -1.79 5.85
CA GLY A 199 7.87 -2.11 4.62
C GLY A 199 9.38 -2.22 4.79
N GLN A 200 10.03 -2.81 3.78
CA GLN A 200 11.49 -3.01 3.72
C GLN A 200 12.09 -3.63 4.99
N ASN A 201 11.42 -4.66 5.54
CA ASN A 201 11.80 -5.30 6.82
C ASN A 201 11.89 -4.30 7.98
N SER A 202 10.87 -3.47 8.13
CA SER A 202 10.72 -2.45 9.19
C SER A 202 11.73 -1.29 9.13
N VAL A 203 12.36 -1.05 7.97
CA VAL A 203 13.12 0.18 7.71
C VAL A 203 12.20 1.34 7.33
N GLY A 204 11.13 1.05 6.58
CA GLY A 204 10.12 2.03 6.18
C GLY A 204 10.62 3.07 5.18
N GLY A 205 11.50 2.68 4.24
CA GLY A 205 12.11 3.61 3.29
C GLY A 205 11.10 4.31 2.39
N HIS A 206 10.02 3.62 2.01
CA HIS A 206 8.94 4.14 1.17
C HIS A 206 7.61 4.26 1.90
N SER A 207 7.59 4.07 3.22
CA SER A 207 6.37 4.19 4.03
C SER A 207 6.20 5.58 4.62
N HIS A 208 4.96 5.89 4.99
CA HIS A 208 4.58 7.11 5.67
C HIS A 208 4.19 6.82 7.13
N TYR A 209 3.95 7.84 7.95
CA TYR A 209 3.38 7.73 9.30
C TYR A 209 1.87 7.51 9.22
N ASP A 210 1.45 6.49 8.45
CA ASP A 210 0.10 6.19 8.01
C ASP A 210 -0.54 5.00 8.72
N GLN A 211 0.10 4.41 9.74
CA GLN A 211 -0.50 3.33 10.50
C GLN A 211 -1.85 3.74 11.09
N LEU A 212 -2.82 2.83 11.01
CA LEU A 212 -4.23 3.07 11.34
C LEU A 212 -4.92 4.14 10.51
N SER A 213 -4.30 4.62 9.41
CA SER A 213 -4.96 5.52 8.47
C SER A 213 -5.97 4.80 7.62
N ILE A 214 -7.04 5.51 7.28
CA ILE A 214 -8.10 5.01 6.41
C ILE A 214 -8.10 5.71 5.06
N GLU A 215 -8.59 5.02 4.06
CA GLU A 215 -9.09 5.60 2.83
C GLU A 215 -10.55 5.20 2.62
N CYS A 216 -11.31 6.05 1.98
CA CYS A 216 -12.72 5.85 1.77
C CYS A 216 -13.21 6.53 0.49
N PHE A 217 -13.87 5.76 -0.38
CA PHE A 217 -14.48 6.24 -1.60
C PHE A 217 -15.91 5.72 -1.73
N ALA A 218 -16.87 6.61 -1.91
CA ALA A 218 -18.26 6.28 -2.14
C ALA A 218 -18.98 7.42 -2.86
N ALA A 219 -20.12 7.13 -3.50
CA ALA A 219 -20.88 8.10 -4.26
C ALA A 219 -20.02 8.88 -5.29
N ASN A 220 -19.09 8.17 -5.91
CA ASN A 220 -18.14 8.68 -6.93
C ASN A 220 -17.23 9.83 -6.43
N LYS A 221 -16.92 9.87 -5.13
CA LYS A 221 -16.00 10.84 -4.54
C LYS A 221 -15.16 10.23 -3.42
N TRP A 222 -13.97 10.76 -3.22
CA TRP A 222 -13.18 10.48 -2.04
C TRP A 222 -13.75 11.19 -0.80
N ILE A 223 -13.91 10.43 0.26
CA ILE A 223 -14.29 10.91 1.60
C ILE A 223 -13.07 11.05 2.48
N ALA A 224 -12.16 10.08 2.38
CA ALA A 224 -10.84 10.10 2.98
C ALA A 224 -9.84 9.50 1.98
N ARG A 225 -8.72 10.16 1.75
CA ARG A 225 -7.71 9.78 0.78
C ARG A 225 -6.32 10.03 1.31
N ASP A 226 -5.37 9.19 0.93
CA ASP A 226 -3.94 9.44 1.16
C ASP A 226 -3.49 10.69 0.40
N PRO A 227 -2.67 11.57 1.03
CA PRO A 227 -2.24 12.83 0.41
C PRO A 227 -1.21 12.63 -0.72
N GLY A 228 -0.60 11.47 -0.84
CA GLY A 228 0.54 11.19 -1.71
C GLY A 228 1.87 11.64 -1.12
N THR A 229 2.89 11.75 -1.96
CA THR A 229 4.29 11.94 -1.53
C THR A 229 4.76 13.39 -1.48
N GLY A 230 4.24 14.23 -2.38
CA GLY A 230 4.73 15.61 -2.56
C GLY A 230 6.07 15.68 -3.27
N THR A 231 7.15 15.45 -2.56
CA THR A 231 8.52 15.53 -3.09
C THR A 231 9.47 14.58 -2.33
N TYR A 232 10.73 14.55 -2.69
CA TYR A 232 11.78 13.77 -2.04
C TYR A 232 12.89 14.66 -1.46
N THR A 233 14.16 14.35 -1.77
CA THR A 233 15.37 14.96 -1.19
C THR A 233 15.58 16.43 -1.55
N ASP A 234 14.93 16.92 -2.57
CA ASP A 234 15.05 18.32 -3.02
C ASP A 234 14.26 19.30 -2.13
N ASP A 235 13.25 18.84 -1.42
CA ASP A 235 12.52 19.62 -0.42
C ASP A 235 12.08 18.70 0.75
N ILE A 236 13.00 18.49 1.67
CA ILE A 236 12.80 17.61 2.84
C ILE A 236 11.63 18.08 3.72
N LYS A 237 11.40 19.39 3.78
CA LYS A 237 10.29 19.93 4.55
C LYS A 237 8.94 19.47 3.98
N THR A 238 8.70 19.68 2.70
CA THR A 238 7.49 19.22 2.02
C THR A 238 7.39 17.68 2.07
N ARG A 239 8.50 16.96 1.90
CA ARG A 239 8.56 15.51 2.07
C ARG A 239 8.05 15.08 3.44
N ASN A 240 8.56 15.70 4.52
CA ASN A 240 8.17 15.37 5.89
C ASN A 240 6.74 15.79 6.23
N GLU A 241 6.21 16.86 5.63
CA GLU A 241 4.81 17.22 5.74
C GLU A 241 3.91 16.13 5.18
N PHE A 242 4.15 15.70 3.91
CA PHE A 242 3.31 14.72 3.23
C PHE A 242 3.33 13.35 3.90
N ARG A 243 4.49 12.86 4.34
CA ARG A 243 4.58 11.57 5.04
C ARG A 243 4.15 11.60 6.51
N SER A 244 3.82 12.79 7.07
CA SER A 244 3.49 12.91 8.48
C SER A 244 2.11 12.33 8.82
N MET A 245 1.97 11.83 10.05
CA MET A 245 0.69 11.39 10.61
C MET A 245 -0.42 12.46 10.48
N LYS A 246 -0.05 13.73 10.57
CA LYS A 246 -0.98 14.86 10.45
C LYS A 246 -1.66 14.92 9.10
N PHE A 247 -0.98 14.56 8.02
CA PHE A 247 -1.52 14.60 6.65
C PHE A 247 -2.43 13.41 6.33
N HIS A 248 -2.31 12.30 7.07
CA HIS A 248 -3.08 11.08 6.86
C HIS A 248 -4.34 11.03 7.72
N TRP A 249 -5.32 10.20 7.34
CA TRP A 249 -6.55 9.95 8.07
C TRP A 249 -6.39 8.84 9.14
N GLY A 250 -5.22 8.88 9.82
CA GLY A 250 -4.91 8.06 11.00
C GLY A 250 -5.53 8.64 12.27
N PRO A 251 -5.16 8.13 13.45
CA PRO A 251 -5.59 8.70 14.71
C PRO A 251 -5.23 10.19 14.81
N ASN A 252 -6.18 11.02 15.26
CA ASN A 252 -5.93 12.46 15.45
C ASN A 252 -5.42 12.70 16.87
N ALA A 253 -4.10 12.61 17.05
CA ALA A 253 -3.43 12.61 18.33
C ALA A 253 -2.41 13.76 18.46
N ASP A 254 -2.26 14.28 19.67
CA ASP A 254 -1.24 15.28 19.99
C ASP A 254 0.11 14.59 20.26
N ILE A 255 0.78 14.15 19.19
CA ILE A 255 2.10 13.50 19.25
C ILE A 255 3.15 14.45 18.69
N GLU A 256 4.15 14.75 19.51
CA GLU A 256 5.33 15.46 19.06
C GLU A 256 6.30 14.49 18.39
N PHE A 257 6.64 14.78 17.14
CA PHE A 257 7.72 14.11 16.44
C PHE A 257 9.01 14.94 16.54
N PRO A 258 10.18 14.32 16.51
CA PRO A 258 11.43 15.05 16.46
C PRO A 258 11.50 16.07 15.34
N LYS A 259 12.39 17.06 15.49
CA LYS A 259 12.57 18.13 14.50
C LYS A 259 12.92 17.56 13.12
N GLU A 260 12.52 18.25 12.07
CA GLU A 260 12.74 17.85 10.67
C GLU A 260 14.18 17.43 10.35
N SER A 261 15.18 18.05 10.99
CA SER A 261 16.61 17.72 10.84
C SER A 261 16.99 16.33 11.35
N GLU A 262 16.11 15.69 12.11
CA GLU A 262 16.31 14.36 12.68
C GLU A 262 15.66 13.25 11.84
N PHE A 263 14.88 13.62 10.81
CA PHE A 263 14.25 12.67 9.91
C PHE A 263 15.20 12.27 8.77
N ASP A 264 15.46 10.98 8.67
CA ASP A 264 16.03 10.40 7.47
C ASP A 264 14.96 10.39 6.36
N CYS A 265 15.30 10.82 5.15
CA CYS A 265 14.39 10.92 4.02
C CYS A 265 13.78 9.55 3.64
N PHE A 266 14.50 8.45 3.86
CA PHE A 266 14.14 7.08 3.49
C PHE A 266 14.13 6.12 4.67
N LYS A 267 13.75 6.61 5.85
CA LYS A 267 13.60 5.79 7.05
C LYS A 267 12.51 6.36 7.95
N LEU A 268 11.72 5.48 8.58
CA LEU A 268 10.77 5.83 9.64
C LEU A 268 11.34 5.42 10.99
N ASN A 269 11.81 6.39 11.79
CA ASN A 269 12.49 6.11 13.07
C ASN A 269 11.54 6.05 14.27
N TYR A 270 10.32 6.61 14.17
CA TYR A 270 9.43 6.87 15.30
C TYR A 270 8.07 6.20 15.15
N MET A 271 7.98 5.19 14.29
CA MET A 271 6.79 4.37 14.11
C MET A 271 7.20 2.90 14.11
N GLU A 272 6.42 2.09 14.80
CA GLU A 272 6.57 0.65 14.80
C GLU A 272 5.54 0.01 13.84
N ASP A 273 5.77 -1.26 13.50
CA ASP A 273 4.80 -2.05 12.74
C ASP A 273 3.45 -2.05 13.46
N GLY A 274 2.38 -1.86 12.71
CA GLY A 274 1.03 -1.96 13.22
C GLY A 274 0.66 -3.42 13.55
N LYS A 275 -0.19 -3.61 14.56
CA LYS A 275 -0.65 -4.92 14.97
C LYS A 275 -2.16 -5.02 14.87
N VAL A 276 -2.66 -5.94 14.06
CA VAL A 276 -4.08 -6.29 14.04
C VAL A 276 -4.38 -7.26 15.19
N LEU A 277 -5.39 -6.92 15.99
CA LEU A 277 -5.78 -7.66 17.20
C LEU A 277 -7.06 -8.46 16.94
N SER A 278 -7.96 -7.95 16.13
CA SER A 278 -9.18 -8.62 15.71
C SER A 278 -9.62 -8.14 14.33
N LEU A 279 -10.10 -9.07 13.51
CA LEU A 279 -10.59 -8.78 12.16
C LEU A 279 -11.67 -9.78 11.78
N ASP A 280 -12.80 -9.27 11.36
CA ASP A 280 -13.83 -10.00 10.62
C ASP A 280 -14.51 -9.09 9.61
N LYS A 281 -15.54 -9.60 8.90
CA LYS A 281 -16.23 -8.83 7.85
C LYS A 281 -16.75 -7.48 8.34
N ASN A 282 -17.15 -7.38 9.60
CA ASN A 282 -17.81 -6.20 10.15
C ASN A 282 -16.98 -5.48 11.22
N ASN A 283 -15.87 -6.06 11.66
CA ASN A 283 -15.08 -5.51 12.75
C ASN A 283 -13.60 -5.53 12.45
N PHE A 284 -12.94 -4.47 12.87
CA PHE A 284 -11.49 -4.36 12.90
C PHE A 284 -11.07 -3.76 14.24
N LEU A 285 -10.03 -4.32 14.83
CA LEU A 285 -9.29 -3.71 15.94
C LEU A 285 -7.79 -3.83 15.66
N GLY A 286 -7.12 -2.72 15.63
CA GLY A 286 -5.67 -2.67 15.48
C GLY A 286 -5.01 -1.69 16.43
N SER A 287 -3.69 -1.79 16.55
CA SER A 287 -2.88 -0.86 17.32
C SER A 287 -1.61 -0.47 16.58
N ALA A 288 -1.12 0.73 16.86
CA ALA A 288 0.18 1.21 16.40
C ALA A 288 0.87 2.04 17.49
N ILE A 289 2.19 2.16 17.38
CA ILE A 289 3.01 2.98 18.29
C ILE A 289 3.66 4.09 17.46
N PHE A 290 3.40 5.32 17.86
CA PHE A 290 3.93 6.54 17.26
C PHE A 290 4.76 7.29 18.29
N ASN A 291 6.06 7.37 18.08
CA ASN A 291 7.00 7.99 19.03
C ASN A 291 6.74 7.56 20.49
N GLY A 292 6.65 6.25 20.72
CA GLY A 292 6.39 5.65 22.02
C GLY A 292 4.94 5.70 22.52
N ASN A 293 4.04 6.41 21.83
CA ASN A 293 2.63 6.51 22.21
C ASN A 293 1.81 5.41 21.51
N LYS A 294 1.18 4.55 22.29
CA LYS A 294 0.34 3.47 21.78
C LYS A 294 -1.10 3.93 21.58
N ILE A 295 -1.60 3.69 20.38
CA ILE A 295 -2.99 3.99 20.01
C ILE A 295 -3.65 2.73 19.47
N TYR A 296 -4.92 2.56 19.83
CA TYR A 296 -5.80 1.53 19.27
C TYR A 296 -6.86 2.23 18.40
N ARG A 297 -7.19 1.62 17.27
CA ARG A 297 -8.33 2.01 16.43
C ARG A 297 -9.27 0.84 16.27
N LYS A 298 -10.53 1.07 16.62
CA LYS A 298 -11.64 0.13 16.42
C LYS A 298 -12.52 0.64 15.29
N ILE A 299 -12.88 -0.25 14.38
CA ILE A 299 -13.84 0.00 13.31
C ILE A 299 -14.95 -1.01 13.43
N VAL A 300 -16.20 -0.54 13.31
CA VAL A 300 -17.40 -1.37 13.26
C VAL A 300 -18.22 -0.97 12.04
N ILE A 301 -18.63 -1.94 11.24
CA ILE A 301 -19.47 -1.73 10.06
C ILE A 301 -20.86 -2.27 10.35
N GLU A 302 -21.84 -1.36 10.46
CA GLU A 302 -23.23 -1.70 10.76
C GLU A 302 -24.17 -1.01 9.77
N ASN A 303 -25.02 -1.80 9.11
CA ASN A 303 -26.02 -1.28 8.14
C ASN A 303 -25.39 -0.35 7.09
N GLY A 304 -24.18 -0.70 6.61
CA GLY A 304 -23.44 0.08 5.63
C GLY A 304 -22.77 1.35 6.18
N ASN A 305 -22.86 1.58 7.48
CA ASN A 305 -22.20 2.69 8.16
C ASN A 305 -20.90 2.22 8.80
N ILE A 306 -19.87 3.06 8.75
CA ILE A 306 -18.58 2.81 9.40
C ILE A 306 -18.46 3.72 10.62
N LEU A 307 -18.31 3.09 11.77
CA LEU A 307 -18.07 3.71 13.06
C LEU A 307 -16.59 3.51 13.41
N ILE A 308 -15.89 4.60 13.70
CA ILE A 308 -14.46 4.60 14.03
C ILE A 308 -14.29 5.19 15.41
N SER A 309 -13.56 4.48 16.27
CA SER A 309 -13.21 4.92 17.61
C SER A 309 -11.72 4.72 17.85
N ASP A 310 -11.05 5.72 18.38
CA ASP A 310 -9.65 5.67 18.81
C ASP A 310 -9.55 5.63 20.34
N PHE A 311 -8.53 4.93 20.84
CA PHE A 311 -8.28 4.74 22.26
C PHE A 311 -6.80 4.91 22.57
N SER A 312 -6.48 5.68 23.60
CA SER A 312 -5.12 5.81 24.15
C SER A 312 -5.14 6.35 25.56
N ASN A 313 -4.12 6.01 26.35
CA ASN A 313 -3.82 6.69 27.60
C ASN A 313 -2.47 7.43 27.56
N ASP A 314 -1.72 7.26 26.45
CA ASP A 314 -0.37 7.80 26.28
C ASP A 314 -0.40 9.20 25.65
N THR A 315 -1.46 9.53 24.94
CA THR A 315 -1.60 10.82 24.24
C THR A 315 -3.05 11.31 24.25
N ASN A 316 -3.21 12.62 24.06
CA ASN A 316 -4.52 13.22 23.92
C ASN A 316 -5.05 13.02 22.50
N LEU A 317 -6.22 12.38 22.39
CA LEU A 317 -6.92 12.12 21.14
C LEU A 317 -7.99 13.19 20.91
N LYS A 318 -8.21 13.55 19.64
CA LYS A 318 -9.24 14.48 19.20
C LYS A 318 -10.12 13.85 18.13
N PRO A 319 -11.44 14.12 18.12
CA PRO A 319 -12.27 13.71 17.00
C PRO A 319 -11.90 14.49 15.74
N TYR A 320 -12.22 13.94 14.57
CA TYR A 320 -12.33 14.75 13.37
C TYR A 320 -13.62 15.56 13.44
N GLU A 321 -13.60 16.78 12.93
CA GLU A 321 -14.82 17.59 12.83
C GLU A 321 -15.71 17.06 11.69
N ASN A 322 -15.07 16.72 10.57
CA ASN A 322 -15.70 16.07 9.40
C ASN A 322 -14.66 15.26 8.63
N TRP A 323 -15.11 14.40 7.73
CA TRP A 323 -14.26 13.74 6.77
C TRP A 323 -14.19 14.57 5.49
N GLY A 324 -13.03 14.63 4.86
CA GLY A 324 -12.64 15.43 3.69
C GLY A 324 -13.68 15.77 2.63
N GLU A 325 -14.69 16.55 2.98
CA GLU A 325 -15.70 17.05 2.03
C GLU A 325 -15.12 18.10 1.07
N LEU A 326 -14.01 18.71 1.45
CA LEU A 326 -13.25 19.69 0.70
C LEU A 326 -11.90 19.08 0.33
N ASN A 327 -11.29 19.48 -0.79
CA ASN A 327 -9.96 19.07 -1.23
C ASN A 327 -9.81 17.57 -1.60
N GLU A 328 -10.73 17.02 -2.39
CA GLU A 328 -10.60 15.66 -2.93
C GLU A 328 -10.40 14.56 -1.86
N GLY A 329 -10.94 14.73 -0.65
CA GLY A 329 -10.84 13.77 0.45
C GLY A 329 -9.52 13.83 1.23
N VAL A 330 -8.68 14.84 1.05
CA VAL A 330 -7.44 15.03 1.81
C VAL A 330 -7.56 16.11 2.86
N LYS A 331 -6.72 16.04 3.91
CA LYS A 331 -6.76 17.01 5.03
C LYS A 331 -6.21 18.39 4.66
N PHE A 332 -5.18 18.43 3.80
CA PHE A 332 -4.44 19.66 3.50
C PHE A 332 -4.19 19.80 2.00
N LYS A 333 -3.11 19.22 1.52
CA LYS A 333 -2.67 19.27 0.13
C LYS A 333 -2.69 17.86 -0.46
N PHE A 334 -2.87 17.77 -1.77
CA PHE A 334 -2.85 16.52 -2.49
C PHE A 334 -1.72 16.52 -3.52
N SER A 335 -1.00 15.41 -3.61
CA SER A 335 0.02 15.19 -4.60
C SER A 335 -0.33 14.00 -5.50
N LYS A 336 -0.40 14.20 -6.80
CA LYS A 336 -0.59 13.12 -7.78
C LYS A 336 0.70 12.34 -8.09
N GLY A 337 1.79 12.66 -7.44
CA GLY A 337 3.11 12.10 -7.64
C GLY A 337 4.21 13.14 -7.38
N TYR A 338 5.43 12.81 -7.75
CA TYR A 338 6.59 13.65 -7.48
C TYR A 338 6.44 15.08 -8.04
N LYS A 339 6.51 16.09 -7.15
CA LYS A 339 6.36 17.54 -7.45
C LYS A 339 5.02 17.95 -8.11
N ARG A 340 3.99 17.13 -8.02
CA ARG A 340 2.65 17.43 -8.56
C ARG A 340 1.66 17.72 -7.43
N ILE A 341 1.90 18.81 -6.71
CA ILE A 341 1.13 19.24 -5.54
C ILE A 341 0.06 20.24 -5.97
N ASN A 342 -1.20 19.97 -5.60
CA ASN A 342 -2.37 20.85 -5.78
C ASN A 342 -2.71 21.58 -4.48
#